data_191a85fe6ae7ed65364f57c4dca8e18b
#
_entry.id   191a85fe6ae7ed65364f57c4dca8e18b
#
_cell.length_a   1.000
_cell.length_b   1.000
_cell.length_c   1.000
_cell.angle_alpha   90.00
_cell.angle_beta   90.00
_cell.angle_gamma   90.00
#
_symmetry.space_group_name_H-M   'P 1'
#
loop_
_entity.id
_entity.type
_entity.pdbx_description
1 polymer ?
#
loop_
_entity_poly.entity_id
_entity_poly.type
_entity_poly.pdbx_seq_one_letter_code
_entity_poly.pdbx_strand_id
1 'polypeptide(L)'
;MSDIDAYAQMLLLSNFLREPALRSAIQTLQLPAGSRGLDAGCGIGLHTVLLAEAVGPTGHVTGLDLSPEFLALAQEQAKTRGLTAQSAFQEGTVNNLPFDDNTFDWVWSVDTLFPTLANEPLPALKEFVRVVKPGGSVAILFWSAQKLLPGYPFLEARLDAAFAQMAPYMAGIRPELHFLCALGWLREAGLGDLSAYTFVADVHAPLSETVRQALIMTFQMFWGEARSKVTPEEWAEFERLCQPDSADFILDRSDYYAFLTYSLFRGTVA
;
A
#
# COMPACT_ATOMS: atom_id res chain seq x y z
N MET A 1 -1.79 3.85 24.27
CA MET A 1 -1.23 3.40 23.00
C MET A 1 -0.72 4.65 22.31
N SER A 2 0.52 4.68 21.86
CA SER A 2 1.04 5.82 21.08
C SER A 2 0.39 5.86 19.70
N ASP A 3 0.43 7.02 19.01
CA ASP A 3 -0.07 7.14 17.64
C ASP A 3 0.67 6.19 16.69
N ILE A 4 1.96 5.95 16.96
CA ILE A 4 2.80 5.00 16.21
C ILE A 4 2.31 3.56 16.41
N ASP A 5 1.98 3.15 17.64
CA ASP A 5 1.45 1.82 17.93
C ASP A 5 0.11 1.59 17.21
N ALA A 6 -0.77 2.62 17.23
CA ALA A 6 -2.07 2.55 16.56
C ALA A 6 -1.91 2.39 15.05
N TYR A 7 -0.98 3.15 14.44
CA TYR A 7 -0.72 3.06 13.00
C TYR A 7 -0.06 1.71 12.63
N ALA A 8 0.88 1.21 13.43
CA ALA A 8 1.48 -0.10 13.22
C ALA A 8 0.43 -1.23 13.30
N GLN A 9 -0.51 -1.16 14.26
CA GLN A 9 -1.62 -2.12 14.34
C GLN A 9 -2.55 -2.03 13.11
N MET A 10 -2.81 -0.82 12.62
CA MET A 10 -3.58 -0.63 11.40
C MET A 10 -2.89 -1.30 10.20
N LEU A 11 -1.57 -1.14 10.04
CA LEU A 11 -0.80 -1.80 8.98
C LEU A 11 -0.87 -3.33 9.10
N LEU A 12 -0.72 -3.87 10.30
CA LEU A 12 -0.82 -5.31 10.56
C LEU A 12 -2.20 -5.87 10.21
N LEU A 13 -3.27 -5.22 10.68
CA LEU A 13 -4.64 -5.68 10.43
C LEU A 13 -5.01 -5.55 8.94
N SER A 14 -4.75 -4.40 8.32
CA SER A 14 -5.07 -4.21 6.90
C SER A 14 -4.30 -5.17 5.99
N ASN A 15 -3.15 -5.71 6.44
CA ASN A 15 -2.38 -6.67 5.66
C ASN A 15 -3.17 -7.95 5.35
N PHE A 16 -4.04 -8.40 6.24
CA PHE A 16 -4.90 -9.57 5.99
C PHE A 16 -5.82 -9.39 4.77
N LEU A 17 -6.18 -8.15 4.45
CA LEU A 17 -6.97 -7.84 3.26
C LEU A 17 -6.10 -7.65 2.01
N ARG A 18 -4.88 -7.12 2.17
CA ARG A 18 -4.02 -6.65 1.08
C ARG A 18 -3.03 -7.69 0.57
N GLU A 19 -2.51 -8.53 1.46
CA GLU A 19 -1.40 -9.45 1.16
C GLU A 19 -1.64 -10.32 -0.07
N PRO A 20 -2.85 -10.87 -0.37
CA PRO A 20 -3.07 -11.67 -1.58
C PRO A 20 -2.77 -10.89 -2.88
N ALA A 21 -3.22 -9.62 -2.97
CA ALA A 21 -2.94 -8.77 -4.12
C ALA A 21 -1.44 -8.42 -4.22
N LEU A 22 -0.80 -8.11 -3.08
CA LEU A 22 0.62 -7.77 -3.02
C LEU A 22 1.52 -8.96 -3.37
N ARG A 23 1.20 -10.17 -2.91
CA ARG A 23 1.91 -11.40 -3.33
C ARG A 23 1.79 -11.63 -4.83
N SER A 24 0.61 -11.45 -5.40
CA SER A 24 0.40 -11.56 -6.85
C SER A 24 1.20 -10.51 -7.63
N ALA A 25 1.28 -9.28 -7.11
CA ALA A 25 2.09 -8.23 -7.70
C ALA A 25 3.59 -8.57 -7.65
N ILE A 26 4.11 -9.05 -6.51
CA ILE A 26 5.52 -9.47 -6.35
C ILE A 26 5.84 -10.62 -7.32
N GLN A 27 4.95 -11.63 -7.46
CA GLN A 27 5.14 -12.73 -8.40
C GLN A 27 5.21 -12.24 -9.86
N THR A 28 4.41 -11.24 -10.22
CA THR A 28 4.39 -10.65 -11.58
C THR A 28 5.70 -9.93 -11.92
N LEU A 29 6.42 -9.42 -10.91
CA LEU A 29 7.73 -8.77 -11.12
C LEU A 29 8.80 -9.76 -11.59
N GLN A 30 8.66 -11.05 -11.30
CA GLN A 30 9.65 -12.08 -11.62
C GLN A 30 11.07 -11.68 -11.15
N LEU A 31 11.18 -11.25 -9.90
CA LEU A 31 12.45 -10.79 -9.32
C LEU A 31 13.53 -11.87 -9.48
N PRO A 32 14.73 -11.53 -9.99
CA PRO A 32 15.79 -12.52 -10.18
C PRO A 32 16.20 -13.14 -8.85
N ALA A 33 16.36 -14.46 -8.81
CA ALA A 33 16.88 -15.15 -7.64
C ALA A 33 18.29 -14.64 -7.32
N GLY A 34 18.56 -14.36 -6.04
CA GLY A 34 19.83 -13.82 -5.59
C GLY A 34 20.00 -12.31 -5.81
N SER A 35 18.99 -11.59 -6.35
CA SER A 35 19.06 -10.16 -6.58
C SER A 35 19.04 -9.33 -5.30
N ARG A 36 19.52 -8.08 -5.39
CA ARG A 36 19.48 -7.07 -4.34
C ARG A 36 18.41 -6.04 -4.64
N GLY A 37 17.47 -5.85 -3.72
CA GLY A 37 16.39 -4.90 -3.89
C GLY A 37 16.26 -3.91 -2.74
N LEU A 38 15.55 -2.81 -3.02
CA LEU A 38 15.15 -1.80 -2.06
C LEU A 38 13.62 -1.81 -1.92
N ASP A 39 13.13 -1.92 -0.70
CA ASP A 39 11.74 -1.65 -0.30
C ASP A 39 11.69 -0.23 0.28
N ALA A 40 11.32 0.73 -0.56
CA ALA A 40 11.36 2.16 -0.24
C ALA A 40 10.04 2.61 0.40
N GLY A 41 10.10 3.01 1.68
CA GLY A 41 8.94 3.24 2.54
C GLY A 41 8.40 1.92 3.09
N CYS A 42 9.28 1.10 3.66
CA CYS A 42 8.96 -0.28 4.06
C CYS A 42 8.01 -0.37 5.27
N GLY A 43 7.79 0.73 6.01
CA GLY A 43 7.00 0.72 7.23
C GLY A 43 7.48 -0.35 8.22
N ILE A 44 6.58 -1.17 8.69
CA ILE A 44 6.87 -2.28 9.63
C ILE A 44 7.39 -3.56 8.94
N GLY A 45 7.86 -3.47 7.67
CA GLY A 45 8.58 -4.53 6.97
C GLY A 45 7.74 -5.67 6.39
N LEU A 46 6.41 -5.53 6.33
CA LEU A 46 5.53 -6.59 5.84
C LEU A 46 5.83 -7.00 4.40
N HIS A 47 6.15 -6.04 3.55
CA HIS A 47 6.51 -6.32 2.15
C HIS A 47 7.97 -6.72 2.01
N THR A 48 8.87 -6.16 2.81
CA THR A 48 10.29 -6.51 2.81
C THR A 48 10.49 -8.02 3.00
N VAL A 49 9.75 -8.65 3.92
CA VAL A 49 9.85 -10.09 4.14
C VAL A 49 9.29 -10.91 2.97
N LEU A 50 8.23 -10.46 2.30
CA LEU A 50 7.69 -11.11 1.09
C LEU A 50 8.66 -11.02 -0.08
N LEU A 51 9.32 -9.89 -0.24
CA LEU A 51 10.35 -9.65 -1.25
C LEU A 51 11.59 -10.50 -0.98
N ALA A 52 12.02 -10.62 0.29
CA ALA A 52 13.13 -11.47 0.70
C ALA A 52 12.84 -12.96 0.44
N GLU A 53 11.61 -13.43 0.69
CA GLU A 53 11.14 -14.77 0.29
C GLU A 53 11.27 -14.96 -1.23
N ALA A 54 10.84 -13.96 -2.02
CA ALA A 54 10.80 -14.04 -3.48
C ALA A 54 12.19 -14.11 -4.13
N VAL A 55 13.19 -13.36 -3.60
CA VAL A 55 14.57 -13.39 -4.13
C VAL A 55 15.39 -14.58 -3.65
N GLY A 56 14.88 -15.29 -2.64
CA GLY A 56 15.48 -16.52 -2.12
C GLY A 56 16.73 -16.33 -1.24
N PRO A 57 17.37 -17.42 -0.84
CA PRO A 57 18.37 -17.42 0.24
C PRO A 57 19.69 -16.70 -0.10
N THR A 58 19.97 -16.47 -1.38
CA THR A 58 21.15 -15.73 -1.84
C THR A 58 20.85 -14.27 -2.19
N GLY A 59 19.56 -13.88 -2.17
CA GLY A 59 19.13 -12.51 -2.41
C GLY A 59 19.17 -11.67 -1.13
N HIS A 60 19.01 -10.35 -1.31
CA HIS A 60 18.98 -9.43 -0.17
C HIS A 60 18.04 -8.25 -0.45
N VAL A 61 17.21 -7.89 0.52
CA VAL A 61 16.29 -6.77 0.46
C VAL A 61 16.61 -5.78 1.57
N THR A 62 16.81 -4.53 1.20
CA THR A 62 16.94 -3.44 2.17
C THR A 62 15.59 -2.75 2.29
N GLY A 63 15.02 -2.70 3.50
CA GLY A 63 13.86 -1.86 3.82
C GLY A 63 14.34 -0.49 4.28
N LEU A 64 13.75 0.58 3.76
CA LEU A 64 14.04 1.95 4.17
C LEU A 64 12.75 2.64 4.62
N ASP A 65 12.79 3.27 5.78
CA ASP A 65 11.68 4.08 6.31
C ASP A 65 12.21 5.26 7.14
N LEU A 66 11.37 6.27 7.37
CA LEU A 66 11.69 7.43 8.20
C LEU A 66 11.57 7.16 9.70
N SER A 67 10.74 6.16 10.10
CA SER A 67 10.45 5.87 11.50
C SER A 67 11.38 4.79 12.05
N PRO A 68 12.27 5.12 13.00
CA PRO A 68 13.06 4.11 13.70
C PRO A 68 12.22 3.07 14.41
N GLU A 69 11.04 3.47 14.91
CA GLU A 69 10.09 2.58 15.59
C GLU A 69 9.51 1.54 14.63
N PHE A 70 9.17 1.95 13.39
CA PHE A 70 8.72 1.01 12.36
C PHE A 70 9.83 0.07 11.93
N LEU A 71 11.06 0.58 11.81
CA LEU A 71 12.22 -0.27 11.47
C LEU A 71 12.52 -1.30 12.56
N ALA A 72 12.31 -0.98 13.83
CA ALA A 72 12.42 -1.95 14.91
C ALA A 72 11.37 -3.07 14.79
N LEU A 73 10.13 -2.73 14.45
CA LEU A 73 9.08 -3.72 14.16
C LEU A 73 9.41 -4.55 12.92
N ALA A 74 9.95 -3.93 11.88
CA ALA A 74 10.36 -4.60 10.65
C ALA A 74 11.48 -5.63 10.90
N GLN A 75 12.46 -5.29 11.75
CA GLN A 75 13.51 -6.21 12.18
C GLN A 75 12.92 -7.44 12.91
N GLU A 76 11.93 -7.22 13.78
CA GLU A 76 11.28 -8.32 14.51
C GLU A 76 10.43 -9.20 13.56
N GLN A 77 9.78 -8.61 12.54
CA GLN A 77 9.09 -9.38 11.49
C GLN A 77 10.07 -10.29 10.73
N ALA A 78 11.20 -9.75 10.30
CA ALA A 78 12.23 -10.51 9.59
C ALA A 78 12.80 -11.64 10.45
N LYS A 79 13.05 -11.38 11.74
CA LYS A 79 13.53 -12.36 12.70
C LYS A 79 12.52 -13.48 12.92
N THR A 80 11.25 -13.15 13.12
CA THR A 80 10.17 -14.12 13.32
C THR A 80 10.04 -15.08 12.14
N ARG A 81 10.29 -14.59 10.93
CA ARG A 81 10.25 -15.39 9.69
C ARG A 81 11.59 -16.05 9.33
N GLY A 82 12.64 -15.86 10.12
CA GLY A 82 13.97 -16.42 9.84
C GLY A 82 14.69 -15.79 8.64
N LEU A 83 14.37 -14.53 8.31
CA LEU A 83 14.86 -13.82 7.11
C LEU A 83 15.91 -12.73 7.42
N THR A 84 16.51 -12.76 8.63
CA THR A 84 17.50 -11.74 9.05
C THR A 84 18.77 -11.72 8.20
N ALA A 85 19.12 -12.81 7.54
CA ALA A 85 20.27 -12.84 6.63
C ALA A 85 19.95 -12.26 5.25
N GLN A 86 18.67 -12.29 4.84
CA GLN A 86 18.17 -11.80 3.56
C GLN A 86 17.57 -10.39 3.62
N SER A 87 17.51 -9.77 4.81
CA SER A 87 16.93 -8.43 4.98
C SER A 87 17.80 -7.55 5.86
N ALA A 88 17.84 -6.26 5.51
CA ALA A 88 18.41 -5.20 6.33
C ALA A 88 17.42 -4.04 6.39
N PHE A 89 17.52 -3.20 7.42
CA PHE A 89 16.64 -2.05 7.59
C PHE A 89 17.47 -0.81 7.89
N GLN A 90 17.14 0.29 7.22
CA GLN A 90 17.87 1.55 7.33
C GLN A 90 16.91 2.74 7.42
N GLU A 91 17.20 3.64 8.33
CA GLU A 91 16.50 4.92 8.44
C GLU A 91 16.91 5.84 7.28
N GLY A 92 15.92 6.50 6.67
CA GLY A 92 16.15 7.46 5.60
C GLY A 92 14.88 7.91 4.90
N THR A 93 15.01 8.97 4.10
CA THR A 93 13.93 9.49 3.27
C THR A 93 14.04 9.02 1.83
N VAL A 94 12.89 8.72 1.21
CA VAL A 94 12.82 8.34 -0.21
C VAL A 94 13.24 9.47 -1.16
N ASN A 95 13.20 10.72 -0.69
CA ASN A 95 13.60 11.90 -1.47
C ASN A 95 15.12 12.16 -1.50
N ASN A 96 15.89 11.44 -0.69
CA ASN A 96 17.36 11.50 -0.64
C ASN A 96 17.87 10.18 -0.07
N LEU A 97 18.00 9.18 -0.93
CA LEU A 97 18.36 7.82 -0.54
C LEU A 97 19.83 7.74 -0.10
N PRO A 98 20.14 7.16 1.07
CA PRO A 98 21.49 7.03 1.61
C PRO A 98 22.26 5.87 0.97
N PHE A 99 22.14 5.72 -0.35
CA PHE A 99 22.78 4.66 -1.12
C PHE A 99 23.51 5.24 -2.34
N ASP A 100 24.59 4.57 -2.74
CA ASP A 100 25.32 4.90 -3.95
C ASP A 100 24.49 4.62 -5.21
N ASP A 101 24.88 5.25 -6.32
CA ASP A 101 24.29 4.98 -7.63
C ASP A 101 24.46 3.50 -8.01
N ASN A 102 23.47 2.96 -8.73
CA ASN A 102 23.52 1.58 -9.25
C ASN A 102 23.75 0.50 -8.18
N THR A 103 23.21 0.68 -6.98
CA THR A 103 23.35 -0.25 -5.85
C THR A 103 22.42 -1.45 -5.97
N PHE A 104 21.19 -1.24 -6.45
CA PHE A 104 20.12 -2.23 -6.44
C PHE A 104 19.79 -2.74 -7.85
N ASP A 105 19.29 -3.95 -7.92
CA ASP A 105 18.77 -4.53 -9.16
C ASP A 105 17.32 -4.06 -9.41
N TRP A 106 16.61 -3.70 -8.35
CA TRP A 106 15.23 -3.18 -8.42
C TRP A 106 14.86 -2.37 -7.17
N VAL A 107 13.85 -1.50 -7.34
CA VAL A 107 13.14 -0.79 -6.25
C VAL A 107 11.68 -1.16 -6.29
N TRP A 108 11.12 -1.39 -5.10
CA TRP A 108 9.72 -1.57 -4.81
C TRP A 108 9.25 -0.50 -3.82
N SER A 109 8.05 0.06 -4.01
CA SER A 109 7.47 1.02 -3.08
C SER A 109 5.95 0.91 -3.10
N VAL A 110 5.31 0.80 -1.94
CA VAL A 110 3.85 0.62 -1.81
C VAL A 110 3.27 1.70 -0.91
N ASP A 111 2.24 2.37 -1.39
CA ASP A 111 1.48 3.40 -0.64
C ASP A 111 2.35 4.51 -0.01
N THR A 112 3.54 4.76 -0.58
CA THR A 112 4.52 5.72 -0.05
C THR A 112 4.53 7.04 -0.84
N LEU A 113 4.40 6.96 -2.16
CA LEU A 113 4.53 8.11 -3.05
C LEU A 113 3.20 8.82 -3.34
N PHE A 114 2.29 8.86 -2.35
CA PHE A 114 1.08 9.63 -2.51
C PHE A 114 1.41 11.13 -2.57
N PRO A 115 1.06 11.81 -3.67
CA PRO A 115 1.28 13.24 -3.80
C PRO A 115 0.46 14.02 -2.77
N THR A 116 1.02 15.11 -2.30
CA THR A 116 0.31 16.09 -1.48
C THR A 116 0.58 17.49 -2.03
N LEU A 117 -0.11 18.52 -1.54
CA LEU A 117 0.17 19.91 -1.93
C LEU A 117 1.62 20.34 -1.64
N ALA A 118 2.30 19.67 -0.72
CA ALA A 118 3.68 19.98 -0.30
C ALA A 118 4.72 19.01 -0.87
N ASN A 119 4.31 17.89 -1.48
CA ASN A 119 5.22 16.84 -1.89
C ASN A 119 4.78 16.21 -3.21
N GLU A 120 5.68 16.16 -4.17
CA GLU A 120 5.48 15.53 -5.48
C GLU A 120 6.29 14.22 -5.57
N PRO A 121 5.87 13.23 -6.39
CA PRO A 121 6.53 11.93 -6.48
C PRO A 121 7.84 11.95 -7.25
N LEU A 122 8.07 12.94 -8.11
CA LEU A 122 9.20 12.96 -9.04
C LEU A 122 10.58 13.00 -8.37
N PRO A 123 10.82 13.76 -7.29
CA PRO A 123 12.11 13.70 -6.58
C PRO A 123 12.47 12.30 -6.10
N ALA A 124 11.54 11.60 -5.46
CA ALA A 124 11.75 10.23 -5.00
C ALA A 124 11.96 9.26 -6.17
N LEU A 125 11.20 9.39 -7.25
CA LEU A 125 11.37 8.54 -8.44
C LEU A 125 12.74 8.74 -9.10
N LYS A 126 13.29 9.96 -9.11
CA LYS A 126 14.67 10.21 -9.60
C LYS A 126 15.72 9.54 -8.71
N GLU A 127 15.50 9.52 -7.39
CA GLU A 127 16.35 8.77 -6.47
C GLU A 127 16.24 7.26 -6.71
N PHE A 128 15.04 6.72 -6.96
CA PHE A 128 14.86 5.31 -7.31
C PHE A 128 15.62 4.95 -8.59
N VAL A 129 15.54 5.80 -9.62
CA VAL A 129 16.28 5.61 -10.87
C VAL A 129 17.79 5.65 -10.61
N ARG A 130 18.28 6.59 -9.80
CA ARG A 130 19.72 6.75 -9.50
C ARG A 130 20.30 5.50 -8.83
N VAL A 131 19.60 4.94 -7.86
CA VAL A 131 20.13 3.80 -7.08
C VAL A 131 19.95 2.46 -7.76
N VAL A 132 19.13 2.37 -8.81
CA VAL A 132 18.91 1.14 -9.58
C VAL A 132 19.94 1.05 -10.72
N LYS A 133 20.49 -0.14 -10.92
CA LYS A 133 21.41 -0.45 -12.02
C LYS A 133 20.72 -0.31 -13.38
N PRO A 134 21.47 0.05 -14.45
CA PRO A 134 20.96 -0.04 -15.82
C PRO A 134 20.37 -1.44 -16.12
N GLY A 135 19.21 -1.47 -16.75
CA GLY A 135 18.42 -2.69 -16.98
C GLY A 135 17.61 -3.17 -15.78
N GLY A 136 17.79 -2.57 -14.60
CA GLY A 136 16.98 -2.84 -13.42
C GLY A 136 15.60 -2.18 -13.48
N SER A 137 14.74 -2.44 -12.50
CA SER A 137 13.35 -1.98 -12.53
C SER A 137 12.94 -1.19 -11.29
N VAL A 138 12.04 -0.24 -11.50
CA VAL A 138 11.32 0.48 -10.45
C VAL A 138 9.85 0.10 -10.52
N ALA A 139 9.28 -0.33 -9.41
CA ALA A 139 7.89 -0.71 -9.28
C ALA A 139 7.24 0.07 -8.13
N ILE A 140 6.17 0.79 -8.41
CA ILE A 140 5.38 1.52 -7.42
C ILE A 140 3.95 1.03 -7.44
N LEU A 141 3.35 0.89 -6.26
CA LEU A 141 2.00 0.36 -6.10
C LEU A 141 1.17 1.27 -5.20
N PHE A 142 -0.13 1.25 -5.48
CA PHE A 142 -1.11 2.00 -4.70
C PHE A 142 -2.37 1.17 -4.49
N TRP A 143 -2.95 1.26 -3.30
CA TRP A 143 -4.34 0.87 -3.08
C TRP A 143 -5.21 1.72 -4.01
N SER A 144 -5.83 1.11 -5.02
CA SER A 144 -6.42 1.86 -6.13
C SER A 144 -7.94 1.91 -6.13
N ALA A 145 -8.61 0.92 -5.58
CA ALA A 145 -10.06 0.91 -5.40
C ALA A 145 -10.51 -0.17 -4.41
N GLN A 146 -11.73 -0.05 -3.91
CA GLN A 146 -12.41 -1.06 -3.11
C GLN A 146 -13.90 -1.09 -3.38
N LYS A 147 -14.53 -2.25 -3.05
CA LYS A 147 -15.97 -2.44 -2.96
C LYS A 147 -16.28 -3.23 -1.70
N LEU A 148 -16.82 -2.54 -0.70
CA LEU A 148 -16.96 -3.05 0.67
C LEU A 148 -18.42 -3.14 1.14
N LEU A 149 -19.36 -2.47 0.44
CA LEU A 149 -20.79 -2.43 0.82
C LEU A 149 -21.67 -3.12 -0.23
N PRO A 150 -21.64 -4.47 -0.30
CA PRO A 150 -22.45 -5.22 -1.26
C PRO A 150 -23.95 -4.94 -1.09
N GLY A 151 -24.60 -4.54 -2.18
CA GLY A 151 -26.01 -4.14 -2.20
C GLY A 151 -26.25 -2.64 -1.98
N TYR A 152 -25.23 -1.85 -1.60
CA TYR A 152 -25.36 -0.42 -1.33
C TYR A 152 -24.43 0.45 -2.19
N PRO A 153 -24.42 0.29 -3.53
CA PRO A 153 -23.43 0.95 -4.40
C PRO A 153 -23.54 2.49 -4.40
N PHE A 154 -24.74 3.03 -4.16
CA PHE A 154 -24.94 4.48 -4.10
C PHE A 154 -24.35 5.06 -2.83
N LEU A 155 -24.63 4.46 -1.66
CA LEU A 155 -24.04 4.88 -0.38
C LEU A 155 -22.52 4.82 -0.44
N GLU A 156 -21.96 3.70 -0.92
CA GLU A 156 -20.51 3.53 -1.04
C GLU A 156 -19.89 4.62 -1.93
N ALA A 157 -20.49 4.93 -3.08
CA ALA A 157 -20.02 6.00 -3.97
C ALA A 157 -20.05 7.38 -3.30
N ARG A 158 -21.05 7.65 -2.45
CA ARG A 158 -21.15 8.91 -1.69
C ARG A 158 -20.07 9.01 -0.61
N LEU A 159 -19.82 7.92 0.10
CA LEU A 159 -18.76 7.82 1.12
C LEU A 159 -17.37 7.94 0.49
N ASP A 160 -17.14 7.28 -0.65
CA ASP A 160 -15.88 7.41 -1.41
C ASP A 160 -15.65 8.84 -1.92
N ALA A 161 -16.72 9.51 -2.40
CA ALA A 161 -16.65 10.92 -2.79
C ALA A 161 -16.34 11.85 -1.60
N ALA A 162 -16.88 11.55 -0.42
CA ALA A 162 -16.56 12.28 0.81
C ALA A 162 -15.08 12.09 1.19
N PHE A 163 -14.59 10.85 1.16
CA PHE A 163 -13.18 10.54 1.40
C PHE A 163 -12.25 11.29 0.43
N ALA A 164 -12.55 11.27 -0.87
CA ALA A 164 -11.76 11.97 -1.87
C ALA A 164 -11.67 13.49 -1.66
N GLN A 165 -12.68 14.10 -1.00
CA GLN A 165 -12.65 15.51 -0.63
C GLN A 165 -11.78 15.81 0.61
N MET A 166 -11.46 14.81 1.41
CA MET A 166 -10.73 14.97 2.67
C MET A 166 -9.29 14.44 2.60
N ALA A 167 -9.06 13.39 1.80
CA ALA A 167 -7.74 12.77 1.69
C ALA A 167 -6.70 13.75 1.13
N PRO A 168 -5.58 14.00 1.85
CA PRO A 168 -4.57 15.00 1.45
C PRO A 168 -3.93 14.72 0.09
N TYR A 169 -3.95 13.47 -0.36
CA TYR A 169 -3.41 13.02 -1.64
C TYR A 169 -4.46 12.98 -2.77
N MET A 170 -5.67 13.49 -2.53
CA MET A 170 -6.75 13.62 -3.49
C MET A 170 -7.29 15.04 -3.53
N ALA A 171 -7.51 15.65 -2.36
CA ALA A 171 -8.13 16.97 -2.25
C ALA A 171 -7.20 18.09 -2.76
N GLY A 172 -7.62 18.75 -3.84
CA GLY A 172 -6.93 19.94 -4.37
C GLY A 172 -5.61 19.70 -5.09
N ILE A 173 -5.19 18.45 -5.29
CA ILE A 173 -4.01 18.14 -6.10
C ILE A 173 -4.30 18.35 -7.60
N ARG A 174 -3.25 18.62 -8.37
CA ARG A 174 -3.34 18.68 -9.83
C ARG A 174 -3.70 17.31 -10.39
N PRO A 175 -4.59 17.19 -11.41
CA PRO A 175 -5.04 15.91 -11.94
C PRO A 175 -3.92 14.97 -12.39
N GLU A 176 -2.85 15.51 -12.96
CA GLU A 176 -1.67 14.73 -13.39
C GLU A 176 -0.87 14.12 -12.24
N LEU A 177 -1.07 14.62 -11.01
CA LEU A 177 -0.46 14.07 -9.79
C LEU A 177 -1.33 12.98 -9.14
N HIS A 178 -2.52 12.67 -9.69
CA HIS A 178 -3.27 11.52 -9.19
C HIS A 178 -2.49 10.23 -9.42
N PHE A 179 -2.41 9.36 -8.41
CA PHE A 179 -1.56 8.15 -8.44
C PHE A 179 -1.85 7.20 -9.62
N LEU A 180 -3.07 7.18 -10.16
CA LEU A 180 -3.37 6.44 -11.40
C LEU A 180 -2.71 7.05 -12.66
N CYS A 181 -2.12 8.23 -12.56
CA CYS A 181 -1.29 8.83 -13.61
C CYS A 181 0.20 8.43 -13.52
N ALA A 182 0.55 7.50 -12.66
CA ALA A 182 1.93 7.13 -12.32
C ALA A 182 2.79 6.68 -13.52
N LEU A 183 2.20 6.17 -14.61
CA LEU A 183 2.97 5.93 -15.85
C LEU A 183 3.58 7.21 -16.42
N GLY A 184 2.90 8.36 -16.25
CA GLY A 184 3.44 9.67 -16.59
C GLY A 184 4.63 10.04 -15.73
N TRP A 185 4.55 9.80 -14.42
CA TRP A 185 5.63 10.07 -13.48
C TRP A 185 6.88 9.22 -13.76
N LEU A 186 6.69 7.92 -14.04
CA LEU A 186 7.79 7.02 -14.39
C LEU A 186 8.50 7.47 -15.67
N ARG A 187 7.73 7.88 -16.69
CA ARG A 187 8.30 8.43 -17.94
C ARG A 187 9.09 9.71 -17.69
N GLU A 188 8.57 10.63 -16.88
CA GLU A 188 9.23 11.88 -16.53
C GLU A 188 10.51 11.66 -15.71
N ALA A 189 10.54 10.60 -14.90
CA ALA A 189 11.73 10.16 -14.17
C ALA A 189 12.81 9.50 -15.07
N GLY A 190 12.51 9.24 -16.35
CA GLY A 190 13.45 8.66 -17.32
C GLY A 190 13.39 7.14 -17.46
N LEU A 191 12.33 6.50 -16.95
CA LEU A 191 12.14 5.05 -17.09
C LEU A 191 11.54 4.69 -18.44
N GLY A 192 12.02 3.58 -19.01
CA GLY A 192 11.50 2.94 -20.23
C GLY A 192 10.67 1.68 -19.94
N ASP A 193 10.20 1.01 -20.99
CA ASP A 193 9.44 -0.26 -20.93
C ASP A 193 8.31 -0.24 -19.88
N LEU A 194 7.51 0.85 -19.91
CA LEU A 194 6.49 1.09 -18.91
C LEU A 194 5.34 0.08 -19.02
N SER A 195 4.90 -0.43 -17.89
CA SER A 195 3.75 -1.33 -17.79
C SER A 195 2.90 -1.03 -16.55
N ALA A 196 1.63 -1.41 -16.59
CA ALA A 196 0.72 -1.31 -15.46
C ALA A 196 -0.14 -2.57 -15.35
N TYR A 197 -0.42 -2.99 -14.12
CA TYR A 197 -1.24 -4.16 -13.79
C TYR A 197 -2.11 -3.82 -12.59
N THR A 198 -3.30 -4.43 -12.50
CA THR A 198 -4.15 -4.32 -11.31
C THR A 198 -4.41 -5.71 -10.74
N PHE A 199 -4.20 -5.85 -9.44
CA PHE A 199 -4.37 -7.08 -8.68
C PHE A 199 -5.56 -6.92 -7.74
N VAL A 200 -6.35 -7.98 -7.61
CA VAL A 200 -7.52 -8.03 -6.76
C VAL A 200 -7.22 -8.92 -5.55
N ALA A 201 -7.62 -8.45 -4.38
CA ALA A 201 -7.80 -9.29 -3.20
C ALA A 201 -9.28 -9.22 -2.80
N ASP A 202 -9.87 -10.36 -2.52
CA ASP A 202 -11.27 -10.45 -2.13
C ASP A 202 -11.45 -11.24 -0.84
N VAL A 203 -12.55 -10.98 -0.18
CA VAL A 203 -13.00 -11.69 1.01
C VAL A 203 -14.49 -12.00 0.91
N HIS A 204 -14.90 -13.13 1.45
CA HIS A 204 -16.31 -13.53 1.48
C HIS A 204 -16.66 -14.25 2.78
N ALA A 205 -17.95 -14.26 3.09
CA ALA A 205 -18.46 -15.00 4.24
C ALA A 205 -18.24 -16.54 4.08
N PRO A 206 -17.98 -17.26 5.20
CA PRO A 206 -17.87 -16.77 6.58
C PRO A 206 -16.51 -16.08 6.83
N LEU A 207 -16.53 -14.90 7.43
CA LEU A 207 -15.36 -14.11 7.74
C LEU A 207 -14.70 -14.59 9.04
N SER A 208 -13.36 -14.74 9.04
CA SER A 208 -12.63 -14.92 10.29
C SER A 208 -12.68 -13.64 11.14
N GLU A 209 -12.47 -13.77 12.45
CA GLU A 209 -12.46 -12.61 13.35
C GLU A 209 -11.41 -11.55 12.92
N THR A 210 -10.23 -11.99 12.51
CA THR A 210 -9.17 -11.08 12.04
C THR A 210 -9.58 -10.29 10.80
N VAL A 211 -10.24 -10.94 9.83
CA VAL A 211 -10.74 -10.28 8.62
C VAL A 211 -11.87 -9.31 8.97
N ARG A 212 -12.77 -9.67 9.91
CA ARG A 212 -13.83 -8.77 10.42
C ARG A 212 -13.21 -7.51 11.02
N GLN A 213 -12.24 -7.65 11.90
CA GLN A 213 -11.56 -6.51 12.53
C GLN A 213 -10.83 -5.64 11.49
N ALA A 214 -10.21 -6.25 10.49
CA ALA A 214 -9.57 -5.53 9.39
C ALA A 214 -10.59 -4.72 8.56
N LEU A 215 -11.77 -5.28 8.28
CA LEU A 215 -12.84 -4.58 7.55
C LEU A 215 -13.45 -3.44 8.38
N ILE A 216 -13.72 -3.65 9.67
CA ILE A 216 -14.22 -2.61 10.59
C ILE A 216 -13.24 -1.42 10.59
N MET A 217 -11.96 -1.71 10.76
CA MET A 217 -10.93 -0.69 10.72
C MET A 217 -10.88 0.02 9.36
N THR A 218 -11.04 -0.72 8.26
CA THR A 218 -11.06 -0.17 6.90
C THR A 218 -12.25 0.77 6.70
N PHE A 219 -13.45 0.44 7.20
CA PHE A 219 -14.61 1.33 7.19
C PHE A 219 -14.31 2.65 7.92
N GLN A 220 -13.67 2.56 9.09
CA GLN A 220 -13.29 3.76 9.86
C GLN A 220 -12.22 4.58 9.14
N MET A 221 -11.21 3.93 8.58
CA MET A 221 -10.11 4.59 7.88
C MET A 221 -10.59 5.40 6.66
N PHE A 222 -11.49 4.82 5.85
CA PHE A 222 -11.97 5.51 4.65
C PHE A 222 -13.14 6.45 4.94
N TRP A 223 -14.07 6.08 5.82
CA TRP A 223 -15.35 6.75 5.93
C TRP A 223 -15.68 7.29 7.32
N GLY A 224 -14.88 6.99 8.35
CA GLY A 224 -15.15 7.41 9.73
C GLY A 224 -15.33 8.91 9.92
N GLU A 225 -14.65 9.72 9.13
CA GLU A 225 -14.72 11.19 9.16
C GLU A 225 -15.71 11.79 8.13
N ALA A 226 -16.42 10.96 7.36
CA ALA A 226 -17.28 11.41 6.27
C ALA A 226 -18.56 12.14 6.71
N ARG A 227 -18.92 12.10 7.99
CA ARG A 227 -20.19 12.61 8.55
C ARG A 227 -20.55 14.03 8.10
N SER A 228 -19.56 14.92 8.00
CA SER A 228 -19.78 16.31 7.59
C SER A 228 -19.90 16.52 6.07
N LYS A 229 -19.71 15.46 5.28
CA LYS A 229 -19.66 15.47 3.82
C LYS A 229 -20.78 14.69 3.13
N VAL A 230 -21.60 13.98 3.91
CA VAL A 230 -22.75 13.22 3.45
C VAL A 230 -24.02 13.72 4.12
N THR A 231 -25.21 13.32 3.64
CA THR A 231 -26.48 13.70 4.29
C THR A 231 -26.66 12.97 5.63
N PRO A 232 -27.52 13.47 6.54
CA PRO A 232 -27.86 12.78 7.77
C PRO A 232 -28.40 11.36 7.56
N GLU A 233 -29.16 11.15 6.49
CA GLU A 233 -29.73 9.85 6.12
C GLU A 233 -28.65 8.88 5.63
N GLU A 234 -27.73 9.35 4.77
CA GLU A 234 -26.58 8.56 4.32
C GLU A 234 -25.67 8.17 5.48
N TRP A 235 -25.46 9.10 6.43
CA TRP A 235 -24.66 8.81 7.62
C TRP A 235 -25.33 7.80 8.54
N ALA A 236 -26.63 7.94 8.78
CA ALA A 236 -27.40 6.98 9.57
C ALA A 236 -27.39 5.57 8.93
N GLU A 237 -27.40 5.50 7.61
CA GLU A 237 -27.29 4.22 6.90
C GLU A 237 -25.88 3.63 7.00
N PHE A 238 -24.83 4.45 6.92
CA PHE A 238 -23.46 4.00 7.20
C PHE A 238 -23.32 3.44 8.63
N GLU A 239 -23.82 4.16 9.65
CA GLU A 239 -23.80 3.67 11.04
C GLU A 239 -24.55 2.36 11.18
N ARG A 240 -25.74 2.24 10.58
CA ARG A 240 -26.55 1.01 10.59
C ARG A 240 -25.81 -0.19 9.97
N LEU A 241 -25.05 0.01 8.89
CA LEU A 241 -24.38 -1.06 8.16
C LEU A 241 -22.97 -1.36 8.68
N CYS A 242 -22.25 -0.36 9.18
CA CYS A 242 -20.82 -0.47 9.46
C CYS A 242 -20.46 -0.47 10.94
N GLN A 243 -21.43 -0.24 11.85
CA GLN A 243 -21.18 -0.32 13.30
C GLN A 243 -21.41 -1.76 13.81
N PRO A 244 -20.45 -2.33 14.56
CA PRO A 244 -20.53 -3.73 15.03
C PRO A 244 -21.75 -4.03 15.91
N ASP A 245 -22.26 -3.02 16.64
CA ASP A 245 -23.41 -3.17 17.54
C ASP A 245 -24.77 -3.07 16.82
N SER A 246 -24.77 -2.82 15.52
CA SER A 246 -26.00 -2.75 14.73
C SER A 246 -26.59 -4.13 14.45
N ALA A 247 -27.92 -4.25 14.55
CA ALA A 247 -28.62 -5.46 14.16
C ALA A 247 -28.53 -5.77 12.65
N ASP A 248 -28.20 -4.76 11.84
CA ASP A 248 -28.07 -4.86 10.38
C ASP A 248 -26.59 -4.80 9.94
N PHE A 249 -25.66 -5.14 10.84
CA PHE A 249 -24.24 -5.07 10.55
C PHE A 249 -23.89 -5.88 9.30
N ILE A 250 -23.31 -5.23 8.29
CA ILE A 250 -23.14 -5.81 6.96
C ILE A 250 -22.23 -7.04 6.96
N LEU A 251 -21.26 -7.12 7.89
CA LEU A 251 -20.34 -8.26 7.99
C LEU A 251 -20.99 -9.52 8.58
N ASP A 252 -22.24 -9.45 9.08
CA ASP A 252 -23.00 -10.60 9.57
C ASP A 252 -23.80 -11.31 8.47
N ARG A 253 -23.83 -10.72 7.28
CA ARG A 253 -24.52 -11.32 6.14
C ARG A 253 -23.82 -12.59 5.69
N SER A 254 -24.58 -13.66 5.46
CA SER A 254 -24.06 -14.93 4.95
C SER A 254 -23.60 -14.89 3.49
N ASP A 255 -24.00 -13.85 2.75
CA ASP A 255 -23.65 -13.56 1.35
C ASP A 255 -22.69 -12.37 1.23
N TYR A 256 -22.03 -11.96 2.33
CA TYR A 256 -21.06 -10.87 2.28
C TYR A 256 -19.92 -11.21 1.31
N TYR A 257 -19.64 -10.28 0.41
CA TYR A 257 -18.50 -10.30 -0.49
C TYR A 257 -17.94 -8.90 -0.65
N ALA A 258 -16.63 -8.76 -0.54
CA ALA A 258 -15.93 -7.51 -0.73
C ALA A 258 -14.61 -7.74 -1.46
N PHE A 259 -14.11 -6.71 -2.12
CA PHE A 259 -12.78 -6.75 -2.73
C PHE A 259 -12.09 -5.39 -2.68
N LEU A 260 -10.79 -5.43 -2.80
CA LEU A 260 -9.94 -4.27 -3.01
C LEU A 260 -8.93 -4.53 -4.13
N THR A 261 -8.36 -3.48 -4.66
CA THR A 261 -7.39 -3.58 -5.74
C THR A 261 -6.12 -2.80 -5.43
N TYR A 262 -4.99 -3.35 -5.87
CA TYR A 262 -3.70 -2.68 -5.95
C TYR A 262 -3.30 -2.51 -7.40
N SER A 263 -2.96 -1.28 -7.80
CA SER A 263 -2.41 -1.00 -9.13
C SER A 263 -0.90 -0.81 -9.04
N LEU A 264 -0.19 -1.64 -9.78
CA LEU A 264 1.26 -1.63 -9.94
C LEU A 264 1.60 -0.88 -11.22
N PHE A 265 2.57 0.01 -11.13
CA PHE A 265 3.21 0.71 -12.25
C PHE A 265 4.70 0.40 -12.22
N ARG A 266 5.24 -0.03 -13.34
CA ARG A 266 6.64 -0.47 -13.45
C ARG A 266 7.31 0.17 -14.67
N GLY A 267 8.61 0.46 -14.52
CA GLY A 267 9.49 0.86 -15.62
C GLY A 267 10.89 0.31 -15.45
N THR A 268 11.67 0.30 -16.52
CA THR A 268 13.07 -0.16 -16.58
C THR A 268 14.00 1.04 -16.64
N VAL A 269 15.10 1.00 -15.88
CA VAL A 269 16.17 2.00 -15.93
C VAL A 269 17.02 1.76 -17.19
N ALA A 270 17.30 2.82 -17.96
CA ALA A 270 18.04 2.75 -19.21
C ALA A 270 19.53 2.38 -19.01
#